data_6fea4a1175065c97d37ea8c7e748e01a
#
_entry.id   6fea4a1175065c97d37ea8c7e748e01a
#
_cell.length_a   1.000
_cell.length_b   1.000
_cell.length_c   1.000
_cell.angle_alpha   90.00
_cell.angle_beta   90.00
_cell.angle_gamma   90.00
#
_symmetry.space_group_name_H-M   'P 1'
#
loop_
_entity.id
_entity.type
_entity.pdbx_description
1 polymer ?
#
loop_
_entity_poly.entity_id
_entity_poly.type
_entity_poly.pdbx_seq_one_letter_code
_entity_poly.pdbx_strand_id
1 'polypeptide(L)'
;MPSAISPPKAVLGIDVGKSSHWACLVTREGEVALNRRVRNSEGDLDGLFSQVTCDTIVVVDQCRNIGLLAISRARLAGLGVAYLPGLAAHQAARLFAGDAKTDERDALVIAKTALGIPDALLPVPEPDEALEAARSLAAQRSHMVICATRDKNRLRSILLESCPAFEALADLGDRRWLNMLEKLGGPWGCIDAGKPAFGAVTKGANRARMDAAWNAAMASTRPSKRRVDAENPQVRMLARRIREALEEADGIDREITALLAGDGTYECLVTIPGIGPRTASELVIGINIEDFPDHDHLASYCGIAPRNRRSGTSISSVSASRQGNRRLKNLLIFSCNSLVRSENRFGEYYRACRGRGMCHGEALKAVARKRLKVIYAIMRDKVPYSA
;
A
#
# COMPACT_ATOMS: atom_id res chain seq x y z
N MET A 1 -26.03 -0.87 11.21
CA MET A 1 -26.62 -0.77 9.86
C MET A 1 -26.30 0.63 9.38
N PRO A 2 -25.59 0.86 8.27
CA PRO A 2 -25.49 2.19 7.71
C PRO A 2 -26.92 2.67 7.44
N SER A 3 -27.20 3.92 7.83
CA SER A 3 -28.49 4.56 7.59
C SER A 3 -28.82 4.45 6.11
N ALA A 4 -29.93 3.82 5.78
CA ALA A 4 -30.43 3.74 4.42
C ALA A 4 -30.54 5.16 3.90
N ILE A 5 -29.66 5.52 2.96
CA ILE A 5 -29.73 6.78 2.24
C ILE A 5 -31.09 6.76 1.54
N SER A 6 -31.97 7.70 1.88
CA SER A 6 -33.24 7.84 1.15
C SER A 6 -32.92 7.95 -0.35
N PRO A 7 -33.65 7.25 -1.21
CA PRO A 7 -33.34 7.24 -2.65
C PRO A 7 -33.27 8.69 -3.17
N PRO A 8 -32.16 9.11 -3.78
CA PRO A 8 -31.96 10.46 -4.22
C PRO A 8 -32.96 10.82 -5.34
N LYS A 9 -33.34 12.09 -5.42
CA LYS A 9 -34.16 12.58 -6.53
C LYS A 9 -33.38 12.68 -7.83
N ALA A 10 -32.06 12.88 -7.73
CA ALA A 10 -31.15 12.90 -8.86
C ALA A 10 -29.74 12.46 -8.44
N VAL A 11 -28.96 11.99 -9.39
CA VAL A 11 -27.55 11.62 -9.21
C VAL A 11 -26.69 12.41 -10.19
N LEU A 12 -25.70 13.12 -9.67
CA LEU A 12 -24.66 13.77 -10.46
C LEU A 12 -23.41 12.87 -10.47
N GLY A 13 -23.28 12.10 -11.54
CA GLY A 13 -22.07 11.30 -11.77
C GLY A 13 -20.95 12.16 -12.33
N ILE A 14 -19.75 12.05 -11.74
CA ILE A 14 -18.56 12.79 -12.16
C ILE A 14 -17.45 11.80 -12.47
N ASP A 15 -17.06 11.73 -13.73
CA ASP A 15 -15.80 11.12 -14.16
C ASP A 15 -14.68 12.13 -13.93
N VAL A 16 -13.77 11.82 -12.98
CA VAL A 16 -12.79 12.80 -12.53
C VAL A 16 -11.52 12.76 -13.35
N GLY A 17 -11.13 13.92 -13.89
CA GLY A 17 -9.91 14.11 -14.66
C GLY A 17 -9.00 15.18 -14.06
N LYS A 18 -7.73 15.18 -14.42
CA LYS A 18 -6.71 16.09 -13.88
C LYS A 18 -7.00 17.56 -14.15
N SER A 19 -7.35 17.91 -15.37
CA SER A 19 -7.61 19.29 -15.82
C SER A 19 -9.09 19.61 -15.92
N SER A 20 -9.92 18.62 -16.09
CA SER A 20 -11.36 18.76 -16.23
C SER A 20 -12.04 17.43 -15.92
N HIS A 21 -13.24 17.52 -15.42
CA HIS A 21 -14.14 16.43 -15.16
C HIS A 21 -15.22 16.39 -16.24
N TRP A 22 -15.88 15.23 -16.37
CA TRP A 22 -17.15 15.17 -17.07
C TRP A 22 -18.27 14.95 -16.05
N ALA A 23 -19.31 15.76 -16.11
CA ALA A 23 -20.43 15.73 -15.16
C ALA A 23 -21.72 15.37 -15.91
N CYS A 24 -22.43 14.37 -15.42
CA CYS A 24 -23.70 13.91 -15.94
C CYS A 24 -24.75 13.83 -14.81
N LEU A 25 -25.80 14.67 -14.90
CA LEU A 25 -26.93 14.65 -13.98
C LEU A 25 -28.03 13.78 -14.54
N VAL A 26 -28.43 12.75 -13.79
CA VAL A 26 -29.53 11.85 -14.15
C VAL A 26 -30.62 11.96 -13.09
N THR A 27 -31.85 12.23 -13.54
CA THR A 27 -33.03 12.30 -12.66
C THR A 27 -33.44 10.90 -12.21
N ARG A 28 -34.36 10.82 -11.24
CA ARG A 28 -34.90 9.54 -10.76
C ARG A 28 -35.61 8.73 -11.84
N GLU A 29 -36.18 9.41 -12.84
CA GLU A 29 -36.84 8.82 -14.00
C GLU A 29 -35.85 8.28 -15.03
N GLY A 30 -34.55 8.53 -14.85
CA GLY A 30 -33.48 8.10 -15.72
C GLY A 30 -33.17 9.06 -16.88
N GLU A 31 -33.75 10.27 -16.87
CA GLU A 31 -33.51 11.32 -17.86
C GLU A 31 -32.20 12.05 -17.57
N VAL A 32 -31.47 12.37 -18.63
CA VAL A 32 -30.23 13.14 -18.54
C VAL A 32 -30.58 14.64 -18.55
N ALA A 33 -30.50 15.28 -17.38
CA ALA A 33 -30.81 16.70 -17.20
C ALA A 33 -29.59 17.60 -17.47
N LEU A 34 -28.37 17.10 -17.30
CA LEU A 34 -27.12 17.82 -17.60
C LEU A 34 -26.06 16.82 -18.03
N ASN A 35 -25.29 17.17 -19.08
CA ASN A 35 -24.18 16.37 -19.56
C ASN A 35 -23.13 17.31 -20.15
N ARG A 36 -22.04 17.56 -19.43
CA ARG A 36 -21.02 18.52 -19.87
C ARG A 36 -19.67 18.33 -19.21
N ARG A 37 -18.67 18.87 -19.88
CA ARG A 37 -17.32 19.02 -19.33
C ARG A 37 -17.25 20.19 -18.38
N VAL A 38 -16.52 20.02 -17.25
CA VAL A 38 -16.30 21.03 -16.20
C VAL A 38 -14.82 21.09 -15.88
N ARG A 39 -14.21 22.27 -15.82
CA ARG A 39 -12.80 22.40 -15.44
C ARG A 39 -12.61 22.02 -13.97
N ASN A 40 -11.45 21.45 -13.66
CA ASN A 40 -11.07 21.15 -12.29
C ASN A 40 -10.57 22.44 -11.59
N SER A 41 -11.51 23.35 -11.33
CA SER A 41 -11.30 24.61 -10.62
C SER A 41 -12.45 24.88 -9.66
N GLU A 42 -12.19 25.58 -8.57
CA GLU A 42 -13.20 25.87 -7.55
C GLU A 42 -14.42 26.58 -8.17
N GLY A 43 -14.20 27.66 -8.93
CA GLY A 43 -15.28 28.43 -9.50
C GLY A 43 -16.14 27.67 -10.51
N ASP A 44 -15.55 26.80 -11.36
CA ASP A 44 -16.31 25.99 -12.31
C ASP A 44 -17.12 24.89 -11.60
N LEU A 45 -16.56 24.30 -10.53
CA LEU A 45 -17.25 23.31 -9.70
C LEU A 45 -18.39 23.95 -8.90
N ASP A 46 -18.17 25.13 -8.32
CA ASP A 46 -19.24 25.87 -7.63
C ASP A 46 -20.38 26.24 -8.59
N GLY A 47 -20.03 26.69 -9.80
CA GLY A 47 -20.97 26.94 -10.87
C GLY A 47 -21.74 25.70 -11.31
N LEU A 48 -21.15 24.49 -11.25
CA LEU A 48 -21.84 23.25 -11.48
C LEU A 48 -22.82 22.93 -10.34
N PHE A 49 -22.32 22.96 -9.08
CA PHE A 49 -23.10 22.55 -7.92
C PHE A 49 -24.24 23.50 -7.58
N SER A 50 -24.15 24.79 -7.94
CA SER A 50 -25.27 25.73 -7.81
C SER A 50 -26.45 25.44 -8.73
N GLN A 51 -26.28 24.60 -9.77
CA GLN A 51 -27.33 24.23 -10.72
C GLN A 51 -28.08 22.95 -10.32
N VAL A 52 -27.67 22.28 -9.23
CA VAL A 52 -28.30 21.05 -8.76
C VAL A 52 -29.04 21.28 -7.44
N THR A 53 -30.06 20.49 -7.18
CA THR A 53 -30.85 20.58 -5.95
C THR A 53 -30.18 19.88 -4.80
N CYS A 54 -30.51 20.26 -3.56
CA CYS A 54 -29.98 19.67 -2.33
C CYS A 54 -30.29 18.15 -2.19
N ASP A 55 -31.29 17.65 -2.88
CA ASP A 55 -31.64 16.22 -2.92
C ASP A 55 -30.79 15.42 -3.94
N THR A 56 -29.79 16.04 -4.57
CA THR A 56 -28.86 15.39 -5.49
C THR A 56 -27.70 14.77 -4.74
N ILE A 57 -27.34 13.54 -5.07
CA ILE A 57 -26.10 12.91 -4.59
C ILE A 57 -25.04 13.05 -5.69
N VAL A 58 -23.88 13.56 -5.32
CA VAL A 58 -22.69 13.62 -6.18
C VAL A 58 -21.94 12.29 -6.03
N VAL A 59 -21.70 11.61 -7.16
CA VAL A 59 -20.99 10.34 -7.17
C VAL A 59 -19.74 10.45 -8.03
N VAL A 60 -18.59 10.16 -7.43
CA VAL A 60 -17.28 10.17 -8.09
C VAL A 60 -16.75 8.74 -8.22
N ASP A 61 -15.91 8.49 -9.22
CA ASP A 61 -15.19 7.21 -9.38
C ASP A 61 -13.82 7.20 -8.67
N GLN A 62 -13.33 8.36 -8.25
CA GLN A 62 -12.11 8.54 -7.46
C GLN A 62 -12.32 9.50 -6.32
N CYS A 63 -12.23 8.99 -5.09
CA CYS A 63 -12.40 9.80 -3.87
C CYS A 63 -11.09 10.41 -3.35
N ARG A 64 -9.97 10.24 -4.05
CA ARG A 64 -8.64 10.74 -3.67
C ARG A 64 -7.96 11.44 -4.84
N ASN A 65 -6.87 12.16 -4.54
CA ASN A 65 -6.06 12.86 -5.52
C ASN A 65 -6.92 13.85 -6.36
N ILE A 66 -7.13 13.56 -7.65
CA ILE A 66 -7.84 14.46 -8.57
C ILE A 66 -9.34 14.63 -8.26
N GLY A 67 -9.95 13.72 -7.50
CA GLY A 67 -11.35 13.81 -7.08
C GLY A 67 -11.59 14.66 -5.82
N LEU A 68 -10.54 14.97 -5.05
CA LEU A 68 -10.68 15.66 -3.75
C LEU A 68 -11.32 17.05 -3.87
N LEU A 69 -10.95 17.83 -4.88
CA LEU A 69 -11.50 19.16 -5.07
C LEU A 69 -13.01 19.10 -5.34
N ALA A 70 -13.45 18.21 -6.24
CA ALA A 70 -14.87 18.04 -6.54
C ALA A 70 -15.67 17.63 -5.29
N ILE A 71 -15.13 16.69 -4.48
CA ILE A 71 -15.75 16.26 -3.22
C ILE A 71 -15.85 17.39 -2.23
N SER A 72 -14.77 18.15 -2.01
CA SER A 72 -14.74 19.27 -1.06
C SER A 72 -15.73 20.35 -1.46
N ARG A 73 -15.79 20.73 -2.75
CA ARG A 73 -16.74 21.76 -3.23
C ARG A 73 -18.18 21.27 -3.18
N ALA A 74 -18.45 19.99 -3.49
CA ALA A 74 -19.79 19.41 -3.35
C ALA A 74 -20.29 19.45 -1.90
N ARG A 75 -19.44 19.09 -0.93
CA ARG A 75 -19.75 19.19 0.51
C ARG A 75 -20.01 20.62 0.96
N LEU A 76 -19.18 21.57 0.53
CA LEU A 76 -19.39 22.99 0.83
C LEU A 76 -20.71 23.52 0.24
N ALA A 77 -21.17 22.97 -0.88
CA ALA A 77 -22.49 23.25 -1.45
C ALA A 77 -23.64 22.51 -0.71
N GLY A 78 -23.37 21.75 0.35
CA GLY A 78 -24.37 20.99 1.12
C GLY A 78 -24.89 19.74 0.42
N LEU A 79 -24.19 19.24 -0.61
CA LEU A 79 -24.59 18.06 -1.36
C LEU A 79 -24.07 16.78 -0.70
N GLY A 80 -24.87 15.72 -0.72
CA GLY A 80 -24.43 14.39 -0.36
C GLY A 80 -23.37 13.88 -1.36
N VAL A 81 -22.33 13.22 -0.87
CA VAL A 81 -21.25 12.67 -1.71
C VAL A 81 -21.09 11.18 -1.48
N ALA A 82 -21.00 10.42 -2.55
CA ALA A 82 -20.72 8.98 -2.52
C ALA A 82 -19.62 8.64 -3.54
N TYR A 83 -19.08 7.46 -3.41
CA TYR A 83 -18.00 6.94 -4.24
C TYR A 83 -18.40 5.62 -4.88
N LEU A 84 -18.24 5.52 -6.20
CA LEU A 84 -18.38 4.27 -6.94
C LEU A 84 -17.00 3.68 -7.20
N PRO A 85 -16.64 2.52 -6.60
CA PRO A 85 -15.33 1.91 -6.83
C PRO A 85 -15.04 1.67 -8.30
N GLY A 86 -13.84 2.01 -8.78
CA GLY A 86 -13.48 1.90 -10.19
C GLY A 86 -13.66 0.51 -10.79
N LEU A 87 -13.53 -0.57 -9.98
CA LEU A 87 -13.86 -1.94 -10.42
C LEU A 87 -15.36 -2.08 -10.66
N ALA A 88 -16.21 -1.53 -9.81
CA ALA A 88 -17.66 -1.56 -9.95
C ALA A 88 -18.10 -0.73 -11.17
N ALA A 89 -17.53 0.48 -11.34
CA ALA A 89 -17.75 1.32 -12.51
C ALA A 89 -17.35 0.59 -13.81
N HIS A 90 -16.19 -0.05 -13.85
CA HIS A 90 -15.74 -0.83 -15.00
C HIS A 90 -16.64 -2.05 -15.31
N GLN A 91 -17.15 -2.73 -14.29
CA GLN A 91 -18.10 -3.84 -14.47
C GLN A 91 -19.46 -3.33 -14.96
N ALA A 92 -19.94 -2.24 -14.38
CA ALA A 92 -21.19 -1.61 -14.76
C ALA A 92 -21.16 -1.09 -16.22
N ALA A 93 -20.04 -0.54 -16.67
CA ALA A 93 -19.87 -0.05 -18.03
C ALA A 93 -20.18 -1.12 -19.09
N ARG A 94 -20.01 -2.41 -18.78
CA ARG A 94 -20.33 -3.54 -19.68
C ARG A 94 -21.82 -3.81 -19.83
N LEU A 95 -22.66 -3.27 -18.95
CA LEU A 95 -24.11 -3.37 -19.03
C LEU A 95 -24.72 -2.38 -20.03
N PHE A 96 -23.96 -1.36 -20.42
CA PHE A 96 -24.41 -0.31 -21.33
C PHE A 96 -23.87 -0.55 -22.73
N ALA A 97 -24.75 -0.41 -23.74
CA ALA A 97 -24.41 -0.63 -25.15
C ALA A 97 -23.34 0.37 -25.65
N GLY A 98 -22.46 -0.09 -26.53
CA GLY A 98 -21.40 0.68 -27.17
C GLY A 98 -20.00 0.43 -26.56
N ASP A 99 -18.96 0.37 -27.41
CA ASP A 99 -17.58 0.09 -27.04
C ASP A 99 -16.69 1.35 -26.93
N ALA A 100 -17.22 2.53 -27.30
CA ALA A 100 -16.46 3.76 -27.24
C ALA A 100 -16.18 4.16 -25.78
N LYS A 101 -14.94 4.29 -25.41
CA LYS A 101 -14.52 4.84 -24.11
C LYS A 101 -14.43 6.36 -24.25
N THR A 102 -15.35 7.06 -23.59
CA THR A 102 -15.35 8.52 -23.50
C THR A 102 -15.69 8.94 -22.07
N ASP A 103 -15.12 10.05 -21.61
CA ASP A 103 -15.37 10.60 -20.28
C ASP A 103 -16.88 10.89 -20.09
N GLU A 104 -17.57 11.31 -21.14
CA GLU A 104 -19.02 11.51 -21.17
C GLU A 104 -19.79 10.24 -20.82
N ARG A 105 -19.42 9.13 -21.45
CA ARG A 105 -20.05 7.84 -21.20
C ARG A 105 -19.73 7.34 -19.79
N ASP A 106 -18.50 7.52 -19.34
CA ASP A 106 -18.07 7.07 -18.02
C ASP A 106 -18.84 7.83 -16.92
N ALA A 107 -19.04 9.15 -17.05
CA ALA A 107 -19.89 9.94 -16.15
C ALA A 107 -21.36 9.48 -16.15
N LEU A 108 -21.92 9.16 -17.31
CA LEU A 108 -23.28 8.62 -17.45
C LEU A 108 -23.41 7.23 -16.79
N VAL A 109 -22.43 6.37 -16.99
CA VAL A 109 -22.36 5.03 -16.34
C VAL A 109 -22.32 5.18 -14.83
N ILE A 110 -21.49 6.09 -14.29
CA ILE A 110 -21.43 6.39 -12.86
C ILE A 110 -22.81 6.81 -12.35
N ALA A 111 -23.46 7.78 -13.00
CA ALA A 111 -24.76 8.30 -12.57
C ALA A 111 -25.85 7.22 -12.60
N LYS A 112 -25.96 6.49 -13.71
CA LYS A 112 -26.98 5.43 -13.86
C LYS A 112 -26.75 4.23 -12.96
N THR A 113 -25.49 3.85 -12.74
CA THR A 113 -25.14 2.77 -11.79
C THR A 113 -25.52 3.17 -10.36
N ALA A 114 -25.20 4.38 -9.97
CA ALA A 114 -25.54 4.91 -8.65
C ALA A 114 -27.07 4.97 -8.42
N LEU A 115 -27.81 5.30 -9.45
CA LEU A 115 -29.28 5.35 -9.38
C LEU A 115 -29.90 3.94 -9.32
N GLY A 116 -29.40 3.00 -10.12
CA GLY A 116 -29.98 1.66 -10.26
C GLY A 116 -29.48 0.64 -9.24
N ILE A 117 -28.27 0.85 -8.69
CA ILE A 117 -27.60 -0.08 -7.76
C ILE A 117 -26.98 0.73 -6.62
N PRO A 118 -27.78 1.32 -5.70
CA PRO A 118 -27.25 2.14 -4.60
C PRO A 118 -26.28 1.37 -3.69
N ASP A 119 -26.47 0.05 -3.55
CA ASP A 119 -25.60 -0.83 -2.76
C ASP A 119 -24.16 -0.96 -3.31
N ALA A 120 -23.93 -0.53 -4.55
CA ALA A 120 -22.59 -0.46 -5.13
C ALA A 120 -21.80 0.78 -4.67
N LEU A 121 -22.46 1.74 -4.05
CA LEU A 121 -21.83 2.98 -3.58
C LEU A 121 -21.21 2.78 -2.20
N LEU A 122 -20.07 3.41 -2.02
CA LEU A 122 -19.42 3.52 -0.72
C LEU A 122 -19.51 4.97 -0.22
N PRO A 123 -19.66 5.19 1.10
CA PRO A 123 -19.60 6.52 1.67
C PRO A 123 -18.20 7.11 1.46
N VAL A 124 -18.12 8.41 1.21
CA VAL A 124 -16.86 9.14 1.28
C VAL A 124 -16.66 9.58 2.74
N PRO A 125 -15.63 9.07 3.43
CA PRO A 125 -15.39 9.42 4.82
C PRO A 125 -15.20 10.94 5.02
N GLU A 126 -15.59 11.44 6.18
CA GLU A 126 -15.24 12.81 6.55
C GLU A 126 -13.72 12.97 6.61
N PRO A 127 -13.19 14.15 6.28
CA PRO A 127 -11.76 14.41 6.34
C PRO A 127 -11.26 14.28 7.79
N ASP A 128 -10.30 13.39 7.99
CA ASP A 128 -9.50 13.29 9.20
C ASP A 128 -8.09 13.78 8.85
N GLU A 129 -7.76 15.00 9.32
CA GLU A 129 -6.50 15.66 8.98
C GLU A 129 -5.28 14.84 9.39
N ALA A 130 -5.31 14.20 10.57
CA ALA A 130 -4.22 13.37 11.04
C ALA A 130 -4.05 12.12 10.17
N LEU A 131 -5.16 11.48 9.80
CA LEU A 131 -5.16 10.31 8.94
C LEU A 131 -4.74 10.67 7.49
N GLU A 132 -5.14 11.82 6.96
CA GLU A 132 -4.71 12.28 5.64
C GLU A 132 -3.22 12.64 5.62
N ALA A 133 -2.71 13.31 6.67
CA ALA A 133 -1.28 13.56 6.82
C ALA A 133 -0.50 12.24 6.92
N ALA A 134 -0.95 11.29 7.75
CA ALA A 134 -0.34 9.97 7.87
C ALA A 134 -0.34 9.19 6.53
N ARG A 135 -1.41 9.31 5.72
CA ARG A 135 -1.48 8.72 4.37
C ARG A 135 -0.45 9.33 3.42
N SER A 136 -0.31 10.64 3.43
CA SER A 136 0.69 11.36 2.62
C SER A 136 2.11 10.91 2.97
N LEU A 137 2.43 10.89 4.26
CA LEU A 137 3.72 10.39 4.76
C LEU A 137 3.96 8.92 4.42
N ALA A 138 2.95 8.06 4.54
CA ALA A 138 3.07 6.64 4.16
C ALA A 138 3.31 6.44 2.66
N ALA A 139 2.79 7.33 1.80
CA ALA A 139 3.09 7.32 0.38
C ALA A 139 4.54 7.74 0.10
N GLN A 140 5.03 8.81 0.74
CA GLN A 140 6.42 9.26 0.66
C GLN A 140 7.38 8.17 1.14
N ARG A 141 7.12 7.59 2.30
CA ARG A 141 7.89 6.47 2.84
C ARG A 141 7.99 5.29 1.86
N SER A 142 6.87 4.94 1.24
CA SER A 142 6.84 3.85 0.24
C SER A 142 7.73 4.19 -0.95
N HIS A 143 7.74 5.43 -1.40
CA HIS A 143 8.63 5.92 -2.46
C HIS A 143 10.11 5.78 -2.06
N MET A 144 10.50 6.20 -0.85
CA MET A 144 11.87 6.05 -0.34
C MET A 144 12.33 4.59 -0.35
N VAL A 145 11.49 3.67 0.13
CA VAL A 145 11.82 2.23 0.13
C VAL A 145 11.95 1.65 -1.28
N ILE A 146 11.13 2.10 -2.22
CA ILE A 146 11.24 1.69 -3.63
C ILE A 146 12.56 2.19 -4.23
N CYS A 147 12.92 3.44 -3.99
CA CYS A 147 14.19 4.02 -4.44
C CYS A 147 15.38 3.26 -3.85
N ALA A 148 15.38 3.03 -2.52
CA ALA A 148 16.41 2.25 -1.86
C ALA A 148 16.53 0.83 -2.45
N THR A 149 15.41 0.19 -2.79
CA THR A 149 15.41 -1.16 -3.39
C THR A 149 16.02 -1.14 -4.80
N ARG A 150 15.71 -0.12 -5.62
CA ARG A 150 16.33 0.04 -6.95
C ARG A 150 17.83 0.25 -6.85
N ASP A 151 18.25 1.13 -5.94
CA ASP A 151 19.67 1.43 -5.72
C ASP A 151 20.42 0.21 -5.15
N LYS A 152 19.80 -0.58 -4.26
CA LYS A 152 20.35 -1.88 -3.78
C LYS A 152 20.56 -2.86 -4.93
N ASN A 153 19.61 -3.00 -5.82
CA ASN A 153 19.74 -3.91 -6.97
C ASN A 153 20.85 -3.44 -7.92
N ARG A 154 20.95 -2.14 -8.15
CA ARG A 154 22.03 -1.57 -8.96
C ARG A 154 23.40 -1.79 -8.30
N LEU A 155 23.50 -1.55 -7.01
CA LEU A 155 24.73 -1.77 -6.24
C LEU A 155 25.14 -3.24 -6.25
N ARG A 156 24.19 -4.17 -6.06
CA ARG A 156 24.45 -5.60 -6.17
C ARG A 156 25.00 -6.00 -7.55
N SER A 157 24.44 -5.45 -8.64
CA SER A 157 24.94 -5.70 -9.99
C SER A 157 26.41 -5.30 -10.13
N ILE A 158 26.78 -4.09 -9.67
CA ILE A 158 28.16 -3.61 -9.72
C ILE A 158 29.09 -4.50 -8.89
N LEU A 159 28.68 -4.84 -7.66
CA LEU A 159 29.48 -5.70 -6.79
C LEU A 159 29.65 -7.12 -7.36
N LEU A 160 28.57 -7.68 -7.93
CA LEU A 160 28.58 -9.02 -8.56
C LEU A 160 29.52 -9.08 -9.76
N GLU A 161 29.50 -8.05 -10.60
CA GLU A 161 30.39 -7.95 -11.77
C GLU A 161 31.85 -7.72 -11.38
N SER A 162 32.09 -7.06 -10.25
CA SER A 162 33.42 -6.69 -9.78
C SER A 162 34.07 -7.75 -8.90
N CYS A 163 33.31 -8.33 -7.97
CA CYS A 163 33.77 -9.35 -7.02
C CYS A 163 32.57 -10.16 -6.46
N PRO A 164 32.14 -11.24 -7.12
CA PRO A 164 30.99 -12.06 -6.69
C PRO A 164 31.11 -12.58 -5.26
N ALA A 165 32.30 -12.99 -4.84
CA ALA A 165 32.54 -13.51 -3.50
C ALA A 165 32.33 -12.46 -2.40
N PHE A 166 32.64 -11.20 -2.67
CA PHE A 166 32.34 -10.09 -1.76
C PHE A 166 30.84 -9.76 -1.75
N GLU A 167 30.19 -9.74 -2.93
CA GLU A 167 28.75 -9.48 -3.05
C GLU A 167 27.92 -10.46 -2.25
N ALA A 168 28.24 -11.75 -2.30
CA ALA A 168 27.54 -12.81 -1.56
C ALA A 168 27.53 -12.59 -0.03
N LEU A 169 28.53 -11.86 0.48
CA LEU A 169 28.65 -11.51 1.89
C LEU A 169 28.02 -10.14 2.22
N ALA A 170 27.79 -9.29 1.23
CA ALA A 170 27.33 -7.93 1.44
C ALA A 170 25.88 -7.88 1.94
N ASP A 171 25.66 -7.22 3.08
CA ASP A 171 24.34 -6.93 3.63
C ASP A 171 23.94 -5.48 3.40
N LEU A 172 23.27 -5.22 2.30
CA LEU A 172 22.79 -3.87 1.94
C LEU A 172 21.56 -3.43 2.76
N GLY A 173 21.13 -4.21 3.74
CA GLY A 173 20.17 -3.83 4.77
C GLY A 173 20.84 -3.29 6.04
N ASP A 174 22.09 -3.64 6.27
CA ASP A 174 22.87 -3.18 7.44
C ASP A 174 23.52 -1.83 7.14
N ARG A 175 23.23 -0.82 7.96
CA ARG A 175 23.78 0.54 7.85
C ARG A 175 25.30 0.58 7.95
N ARG A 176 25.91 -0.36 8.65
CA ARG A 176 27.38 -0.44 8.80
C ARG A 176 28.03 -0.86 7.48
N TRP A 177 27.41 -1.79 6.75
CA TRP A 177 27.82 -2.15 5.40
C TRP A 177 27.70 -0.96 4.45
N LEU A 178 26.58 -0.24 4.50
CA LEU A 178 26.38 0.94 3.66
C LEU A 178 27.38 2.04 3.99
N ASN A 179 27.66 2.30 5.29
CA ASN A 179 28.67 3.27 5.70
C ASN A 179 30.09 2.89 5.23
N MET A 180 30.43 1.62 5.29
CA MET A 180 31.73 1.12 4.76
C MET A 180 31.82 1.35 3.25
N LEU A 181 30.79 0.95 2.50
CA LEU A 181 30.76 1.13 1.03
C LEU A 181 30.76 2.61 0.62
N GLU A 182 30.08 3.46 1.38
CA GLU A 182 30.08 4.92 1.17
C GLU A 182 31.48 5.52 1.37
N LYS A 183 32.18 5.15 2.43
CA LYS A 183 33.49 5.70 2.76
C LYS A 183 34.62 5.14 1.92
N LEU A 184 34.65 3.83 1.72
CA LEU A 184 35.76 3.14 1.09
C LEU A 184 35.51 2.79 -0.40
N GLY A 185 34.24 2.75 -0.83
CA GLY A 185 33.87 2.26 -2.15
C GLY A 185 33.61 0.76 -2.16
N GLY A 186 33.78 0.11 -3.32
CA GLY A 186 33.61 -1.33 -3.49
C GLY A 186 34.75 -2.15 -2.87
N PRO A 187 34.80 -3.49 -3.15
CA PRO A 187 35.83 -4.38 -2.60
C PRO A 187 37.25 -3.85 -2.82
N TRP A 188 37.51 -3.31 -4.01
CA TRP A 188 38.84 -2.80 -4.37
C TRP A 188 39.17 -1.48 -3.67
N GLY A 189 38.19 -0.63 -3.43
CA GLY A 189 38.37 0.57 -2.62
C GLY A 189 38.67 0.24 -1.15
N CYS A 190 38.06 -0.84 -0.63
CA CYS A 190 38.41 -1.35 0.69
C CYS A 190 39.86 -1.84 0.76
N ILE A 191 40.32 -2.59 -0.24
CA ILE A 191 41.69 -3.11 -0.31
C ILE A 191 42.69 -1.93 -0.44
N ASP A 192 42.43 -0.95 -1.30
CA ASP A 192 43.29 0.22 -1.50
C ASP A 192 43.42 1.08 -0.24
N ALA A 193 42.36 1.18 0.58
CA ALA A 193 42.40 1.88 1.85
C ALA A 193 43.21 1.15 2.93
N GLY A 194 43.43 -0.13 2.77
CA GLY A 194 44.18 -0.97 3.70
C GLY A 194 43.38 -1.49 4.88
N LYS A 195 43.86 -2.59 5.49
CA LYS A 195 43.20 -3.29 6.60
C LYS A 195 42.91 -2.40 7.84
N PRO A 196 43.81 -1.46 8.24
CA PRO A 196 43.52 -0.56 9.37
C PRO A 196 42.34 0.37 9.10
N ALA A 197 42.26 0.99 7.92
CA ALA A 197 41.14 1.87 7.55
C ALA A 197 39.83 1.09 7.43
N PHE A 198 39.88 -0.10 6.83
CA PHE A 198 38.74 -1.01 6.76
C PHE A 198 38.23 -1.36 8.18
N GLY A 199 39.14 -1.76 9.09
CA GLY A 199 38.80 -2.09 10.47
C GLY A 199 38.19 -0.90 11.25
N ALA A 200 38.68 0.31 11.03
CA ALA A 200 38.18 1.52 11.67
C ALA A 200 36.72 1.81 11.25
N VAL A 201 36.41 1.70 9.95
CA VAL A 201 35.08 1.98 9.40
C VAL A 201 34.07 0.87 9.73
N THR A 202 34.51 -0.38 9.89
CA THR A 202 33.67 -1.52 10.21
C THR A 202 33.55 -1.81 11.71
N LYS A 203 34.04 -0.94 12.56
CA LYS A 203 33.93 -1.07 14.03
C LYS A 203 32.46 -1.23 14.47
N GLY A 204 32.21 -2.29 15.25
CA GLY A 204 30.86 -2.63 15.75
C GLY A 204 29.99 -3.41 14.76
N ALA A 205 30.47 -3.72 13.53
CA ALA A 205 29.82 -4.66 12.64
C ALA A 205 30.15 -6.13 13.02
N ASN A 206 29.46 -7.08 12.38
CA ASN A 206 29.81 -8.50 12.55
C ASN A 206 31.23 -8.76 12.02
N ARG A 207 32.19 -8.88 12.94
CA ARG A 207 33.61 -8.97 12.61
C ARG A 207 33.93 -10.16 11.71
N ALA A 208 33.37 -11.33 12.01
CA ALA A 208 33.63 -12.53 11.21
C ALA A 208 33.17 -12.34 9.75
N ARG A 209 32.01 -11.72 9.54
CA ARG A 209 31.48 -11.44 8.21
C ARG A 209 32.30 -10.38 7.46
N MET A 210 32.77 -9.34 8.18
CA MET A 210 33.62 -8.31 7.59
C MET A 210 35.01 -8.85 7.23
N ASP A 211 35.61 -9.68 8.08
CA ASP A 211 36.89 -10.35 7.78
C ASP A 211 36.75 -11.33 6.62
N ALA A 212 35.64 -12.06 6.54
CA ALA A 212 35.34 -12.92 5.38
C ALA A 212 35.24 -12.12 4.09
N ALA A 213 34.59 -10.96 4.11
CA ALA A 213 34.47 -10.06 2.94
C ALA A 213 35.82 -9.48 2.50
N TRP A 214 36.65 -9.08 3.46
CA TRP A 214 38.03 -8.66 3.18
C TRP A 214 38.82 -9.77 2.49
N ASN A 215 38.82 -10.98 3.08
CA ASN A 215 39.53 -12.11 2.55
C ASN A 215 39.01 -12.54 1.16
N ALA A 216 37.71 -12.47 0.94
CA ALA A 216 37.09 -12.74 -0.36
C ALA A 216 37.59 -11.74 -1.43
N ALA A 217 37.67 -10.45 -1.10
CA ALA A 217 38.23 -9.45 -1.99
C ALA A 217 39.72 -9.71 -2.29
N MET A 218 40.51 -10.00 -1.26
CA MET A 218 41.95 -10.32 -1.40
C MET A 218 42.22 -11.54 -2.27
N ALA A 219 41.36 -12.56 -2.21
CA ALA A 219 41.47 -13.79 -2.98
C ALA A 219 40.92 -13.68 -4.41
N SER A 220 40.24 -12.58 -4.74
CA SER A 220 39.61 -12.41 -6.04
C SER A 220 40.53 -11.68 -7.05
N THR A 221 40.33 -11.99 -8.34
CA THR A 221 41.06 -11.30 -9.42
C THR A 221 40.61 -9.84 -9.53
N ARG A 222 41.54 -8.91 -9.36
CA ARG A 222 41.25 -7.47 -9.45
C ARG A 222 40.99 -7.06 -10.91
N PRO A 223 39.92 -6.32 -11.19
CA PRO A 223 39.67 -5.71 -12.50
C PRO A 223 40.72 -4.64 -12.84
N SER A 224 40.68 -4.16 -14.09
CA SER A 224 41.58 -3.07 -14.51
C SER A 224 41.38 -1.82 -13.63
N LYS A 225 42.44 -1.05 -13.43
CA LYS A 225 42.38 0.20 -12.66
C LYS A 225 41.30 1.15 -13.19
N ARG A 226 41.16 1.29 -14.50
CA ARG A 226 40.10 2.14 -15.11
C ARG A 226 38.69 1.72 -14.68
N ARG A 227 38.45 0.42 -14.59
CA ARG A 227 37.17 -0.11 -14.16
C ARG A 227 36.92 0.20 -12.67
N VAL A 228 37.91 -0.04 -11.82
CA VAL A 228 37.82 0.26 -10.38
C VAL A 228 37.59 1.75 -10.15
N ASP A 229 38.31 2.62 -10.87
CA ASP A 229 38.17 4.07 -10.77
C ASP A 229 36.79 4.57 -11.22
N ALA A 230 36.12 3.87 -12.14
CA ALA A 230 34.77 4.17 -12.58
C ALA A 230 33.69 3.60 -11.64
N GLU A 231 33.90 2.44 -11.05
CA GLU A 231 32.93 1.74 -10.20
C GLU A 231 32.87 2.30 -8.76
N ASN A 232 34.03 2.61 -8.17
CA ASN A 232 34.08 3.07 -6.76
C ASN A 232 33.26 4.33 -6.48
N PRO A 233 33.25 5.39 -7.31
CA PRO A 233 32.37 6.54 -7.10
C PRO A 233 30.87 6.16 -7.16
N GLN A 234 30.49 5.24 -8.05
CA GLN A 234 29.12 4.76 -8.17
C GLN A 234 28.70 3.97 -6.92
N VAL A 235 29.57 3.08 -6.42
CA VAL A 235 29.34 2.33 -5.18
C VAL A 235 29.13 3.28 -4.00
N ARG A 236 29.99 4.27 -3.84
CA ARG A 236 29.89 5.29 -2.77
C ARG A 236 28.58 6.06 -2.85
N MET A 237 28.24 6.53 -4.03
CA MET A 237 27.00 7.28 -4.28
C MET A 237 25.77 6.43 -3.96
N LEU A 238 25.71 5.19 -4.46
CA LEU A 238 24.57 4.29 -4.25
C LEU A 238 24.44 3.91 -2.77
N ALA A 239 25.55 3.59 -2.10
CA ALA A 239 25.54 3.24 -0.68
C ALA A 239 25.02 4.41 0.18
N ARG A 240 25.44 5.64 -0.10
CA ARG A 240 24.95 6.86 0.55
C ARG A 240 23.45 7.04 0.33
N ARG A 241 22.98 6.99 -0.92
CA ARG A 241 21.56 7.16 -1.25
C ARG A 241 20.67 6.10 -0.58
N ILE A 242 21.13 4.85 -0.54
CA ILE A 242 20.40 3.78 0.15
C ILE A 242 20.30 4.09 1.64
N ARG A 243 21.42 4.49 2.28
CA ARG A 243 21.45 4.83 3.71
C ARG A 243 20.52 5.99 4.04
N GLU A 244 20.62 7.08 3.28
CA GLU A 244 19.78 8.27 3.44
C GLU A 244 18.29 7.94 3.27
N ALA A 245 17.93 7.20 2.23
CA ALA A 245 16.54 6.81 2.00
C ALA A 245 15.97 5.89 3.11
N LEU A 246 16.80 5.03 3.71
CA LEU A 246 16.38 4.20 4.84
C LEU A 246 16.25 5.02 6.13
N GLU A 247 17.14 5.98 6.37
CA GLU A 247 17.09 6.88 7.53
C GLU A 247 15.87 7.80 7.46
N GLU A 248 15.58 8.34 6.28
CA GLU A 248 14.39 9.15 6.03
C GLU A 248 13.10 8.32 6.21
N ALA A 249 13.07 7.09 5.69
CA ALA A 249 11.92 6.20 5.88
C ALA A 249 11.66 5.89 7.39
N ASP A 250 12.71 5.73 8.19
CA ASP A 250 12.58 5.54 9.63
C ASP A 250 12.14 6.83 10.36
N GLY A 251 12.53 8.01 9.85
CA GLY A 251 12.03 9.31 10.31
C GLY A 251 10.53 9.43 10.09
N ILE A 252 10.09 9.15 8.88
CA ILE A 252 8.67 9.18 8.50
C ILE A 252 7.85 8.17 9.33
N ASP A 253 8.37 6.96 9.59
CA ASP A 253 7.68 5.99 10.46
C ASP A 253 7.43 6.54 11.88
N ARG A 254 8.35 7.35 12.41
CA ARG A 254 8.18 8.03 13.73
C ARG A 254 7.13 9.14 13.65
N GLU A 255 7.12 9.93 12.60
CA GLU A 255 6.12 10.99 12.40
C GLU A 255 4.72 10.40 12.25
N ILE A 256 4.55 9.34 11.46
CA ILE A 256 3.27 8.64 11.34
C ILE A 256 2.81 8.11 12.71
N THR A 257 3.73 7.54 13.49
CA THR A 257 3.42 7.03 14.84
C THR A 257 2.94 8.18 15.74
N ALA A 258 3.58 9.34 15.68
CA ALA A 258 3.21 10.51 16.47
C ALA A 258 1.82 11.07 16.05
N LEU A 259 1.50 11.10 14.76
CA LEU A 259 0.19 11.53 14.26
C LEU A 259 -0.94 10.60 14.68
N LEU A 260 -0.67 9.29 14.81
CA LEU A 260 -1.67 8.30 15.21
C LEU A 260 -1.68 8.04 16.72
N ALA A 261 -0.83 8.71 17.49
CA ALA A 261 -0.86 8.64 18.94
C ALA A 261 -2.19 9.20 19.47
N GLY A 262 -2.90 8.41 20.28
CA GLY A 262 -4.25 8.76 20.76
C GLY A 262 -5.39 8.28 19.85
N ASP A 263 -5.11 7.71 18.66
CA ASP A 263 -6.12 6.98 17.91
C ASP A 263 -6.42 5.64 18.60
N GLY A 264 -7.65 5.47 19.09
CA GLY A 264 -8.03 4.29 19.84
C GLY A 264 -7.89 2.98 19.05
N THR A 265 -8.05 3.01 17.71
CA THR A 265 -7.84 1.84 16.85
C THR A 265 -6.38 1.48 16.78
N TYR A 266 -5.51 2.48 16.59
CA TYR A 266 -4.06 2.29 16.58
C TYR A 266 -3.56 1.69 17.90
N GLU A 267 -3.98 2.27 19.03
CA GLU A 267 -3.57 1.81 20.35
C GLU A 267 -4.01 0.37 20.63
N CYS A 268 -5.23 0.01 20.22
CA CYS A 268 -5.72 -1.37 20.35
C CYS A 268 -4.96 -2.34 19.42
N LEU A 269 -4.62 -1.94 18.21
CA LEU A 269 -3.90 -2.79 17.26
C LEU A 269 -2.48 -3.14 17.72
N VAL A 270 -1.75 -2.22 18.35
CA VAL A 270 -0.39 -2.49 18.84
C VAL A 270 -0.36 -3.49 20.00
N THR A 271 -1.49 -3.76 20.66
CA THR A 271 -1.58 -4.79 21.70
C THR A 271 -1.60 -6.21 21.13
N ILE A 272 -1.84 -6.37 19.82
CA ILE A 272 -1.87 -7.70 19.19
C ILE A 272 -0.43 -8.24 19.04
N PRO A 273 -0.11 -9.45 19.52
CA PRO A 273 1.21 -10.04 19.36
C PRO A 273 1.69 -10.01 17.91
N GLY A 274 2.90 -9.48 17.69
CA GLY A 274 3.52 -9.36 16.36
C GLY A 274 2.93 -8.24 15.47
N ILE A 275 2.11 -7.34 16.00
CA ILE A 275 1.79 -6.05 15.37
C ILE A 275 2.63 -4.97 16.05
N GLY A 276 3.65 -4.50 15.37
CA GLY A 276 4.41 -3.34 15.80
C GLY A 276 3.79 -2.03 15.29
N PRO A 277 4.33 -0.88 15.74
CA PRO A 277 3.82 0.45 15.38
C PRO A 277 3.57 0.63 13.88
N ARG A 278 4.54 0.25 13.06
CA ARG A 278 4.43 0.33 11.60
C ARG A 278 3.28 -0.50 11.02
N THR A 279 3.09 -1.73 11.52
CA THR A 279 2.01 -2.58 11.02
C THR A 279 0.65 -2.02 11.42
N ALA A 280 0.52 -1.52 12.66
CA ALA A 280 -0.70 -0.86 13.13
C ALA A 280 -1.02 0.38 12.31
N SER A 281 -0.04 1.27 12.07
CA SER A 281 -0.21 2.46 11.22
C SER A 281 -0.70 2.11 9.82
N GLU A 282 -0.09 1.14 9.17
CA GLU A 282 -0.47 0.70 7.82
C GLU A 282 -1.90 0.12 7.78
N LEU A 283 -2.34 -0.54 8.84
CA LEU A 283 -3.71 -1.05 8.96
C LEU A 283 -4.72 0.09 9.14
N VAL A 284 -4.45 1.05 10.05
CA VAL A 284 -5.31 2.23 10.27
C VAL A 284 -5.41 3.09 9.00
N ILE A 285 -4.28 3.33 8.33
CA ILE A 285 -4.23 4.12 7.10
C ILE A 285 -4.96 3.43 5.94
N GLY A 286 -4.83 2.10 5.85
CA GLY A 286 -5.28 1.32 4.69
C GLY A 286 -6.68 0.74 4.78
N ILE A 287 -7.29 0.72 5.97
CA ILE A 287 -8.58 0.08 6.22
C ILE A 287 -9.51 1.06 6.92
N ASN A 288 -10.62 1.41 6.28
CA ASN A 288 -11.77 1.95 6.98
C ASN A 288 -12.66 0.76 7.35
N ILE A 289 -12.80 0.46 8.64
CA ILE A 289 -13.47 -0.77 9.08
C ILE A 289 -14.96 -0.75 8.78
N GLU A 290 -15.57 0.42 8.69
CA GLU A 290 -17.00 0.61 8.39
C GLU A 290 -17.36 0.16 6.97
N ASP A 291 -16.40 0.11 6.05
CA ASP A 291 -16.61 -0.37 4.68
C ASP A 291 -16.81 -1.89 4.60
N PHE A 292 -16.59 -2.62 5.71
CA PHE A 292 -16.60 -4.07 5.71
C PHE A 292 -17.66 -4.64 6.68
N PRO A 293 -18.69 -5.33 6.17
CA PRO A 293 -19.74 -5.91 7.02
C PRO A 293 -19.19 -7.03 7.91
N ASP A 294 -18.14 -7.73 7.47
CA ASP A 294 -17.50 -8.81 8.20
C ASP A 294 -16.02 -9.00 7.82
N HIS A 295 -15.36 -9.88 8.56
CA HIS A 295 -13.94 -10.21 8.35
C HIS A 295 -13.64 -10.93 7.03
N ASP A 296 -14.61 -11.59 6.39
CA ASP A 296 -14.40 -12.31 5.14
C ASP A 296 -14.38 -11.32 3.95
N HIS A 297 -15.19 -10.26 3.99
CA HIS A 297 -15.11 -9.14 3.06
C HIS A 297 -13.78 -8.42 3.19
N LEU A 298 -13.32 -8.16 4.42
CA LEU A 298 -12.00 -7.59 4.67
C LEU A 298 -10.87 -8.51 4.16
N ALA A 299 -11.00 -9.84 4.35
CA ALA A 299 -10.02 -10.81 3.84
C ALA A 299 -9.95 -10.83 2.31
N SER A 300 -11.09 -10.66 1.65
CA SER A 300 -11.17 -10.51 0.18
C SER A 300 -10.50 -9.22 -0.28
N TYR A 301 -10.78 -8.10 0.38
CA TYR A 301 -10.13 -6.82 0.12
C TYR A 301 -8.61 -6.88 0.32
N CYS A 302 -8.14 -7.52 1.39
CA CYS A 302 -6.71 -7.75 1.64
C CYS A 302 -6.09 -8.82 0.74
N GLY A 303 -6.85 -9.51 -0.11
CA GLY A 303 -6.36 -10.53 -1.03
C GLY A 303 -5.80 -11.79 -0.35
N ILE A 304 -6.24 -12.10 0.88
CA ILE A 304 -5.87 -13.32 1.64
C ILE A 304 -7.02 -14.33 1.74
N ALA A 305 -8.21 -13.99 1.23
CA ALA A 305 -9.29 -14.94 1.08
C ALA A 305 -8.98 -16.00 0.01
N PRO A 306 -9.34 -17.28 0.23
CA PRO A 306 -9.27 -18.28 -0.82
C PRO A 306 -10.32 -17.98 -1.88
N ARG A 307 -9.97 -18.16 -3.14
CA ARG A 307 -10.92 -18.11 -4.25
C ARG A 307 -11.46 -19.50 -4.51
N ASN A 308 -12.70 -19.74 -4.14
CA ASN A 308 -13.40 -20.96 -4.50
C ASN A 308 -13.91 -20.83 -5.94
N ARG A 309 -13.48 -21.72 -6.82
CA ARG A 309 -14.11 -21.94 -8.12
C ARG A 309 -14.94 -23.21 -8.03
N ARG A 310 -16.23 -23.06 -7.94
CA ARG A 310 -17.19 -24.16 -8.09
C ARG A 310 -18.03 -23.88 -9.32
N SER A 311 -18.02 -24.78 -10.28
CA SER A 311 -18.88 -24.75 -11.46
C SER A 311 -19.43 -26.15 -11.65
N GLY A 312 -20.69 -26.34 -11.29
CA GLY A 312 -21.38 -27.63 -11.37
C GLY A 312 -20.64 -28.76 -10.65
N THR A 313 -20.66 -29.95 -11.24
CA THR A 313 -19.99 -31.16 -10.71
C THR A 313 -18.52 -31.29 -11.14
N SER A 314 -18.05 -30.48 -12.10
CA SER A 314 -16.77 -30.72 -12.79
C SER A 314 -15.58 -29.87 -12.29
N ILE A 315 -15.82 -28.76 -11.58
CA ILE A 315 -14.73 -27.89 -11.10
C ILE A 315 -14.92 -27.58 -9.63
N SER A 316 -14.04 -28.13 -8.80
CA SER A 316 -13.87 -27.72 -7.41
C SER A 316 -12.39 -27.43 -7.17
N SER A 317 -12.00 -26.18 -7.35
CA SER A 317 -10.60 -25.76 -7.07
C SER A 317 -10.58 -24.57 -6.12
N VAL A 318 -9.65 -24.61 -5.16
CA VAL A 318 -9.35 -23.50 -4.26
C VAL A 318 -8.01 -22.90 -4.68
N SER A 319 -8.02 -21.66 -5.12
CA SER A 319 -6.80 -20.97 -5.53
C SER A 319 -6.60 -19.66 -4.74
N ALA A 320 -5.37 -19.18 -4.70
CA ALA A 320 -5.11 -17.86 -4.11
C ALA A 320 -5.68 -16.74 -5.00
N SER A 321 -6.43 -15.82 -4.42
CA SER A 321 -6.89 -14.64 -5.14
C SER A 321 -5.69 -13.80 -5.61
N ARG A 322 -5.70 -13.38 -6.89
CA ARG A 322 -4.77 -12.37 -7.43
C ARG A 322 -5.30 -10.95 -7.28
N GLN A 323 -6.55 -10.80 -6.89
CA GLN A 323 -7.22 -9.53 -6.62
C GLN A 323 -6.98 -9.08 -5.19
N GLY A 324 -7.30 -7.83 -4.89
CA GLY A 324 -7.19 -7.24 -3.56
C GLY A 324 -5.95 -6.35 -3.38
N ASN A 325 -5.87 -5.73 -2.23
CA ASN A 325 -4.80 -4.80 -1.86
C ASN A 325 -3.48 -5.55 -1.61
N ARG A 326 -2.58 -5.52 -2.59
CA ARG A 326 -1.27 -6.21 -2.53
C ARG A 326 -0.40 -5.73 -1.37
N ARG A 327 -0.50 -4.43 -1.00
CA ARG A 327 0.28 -3.86 0.10
C ARG A 327 -0.16 -4.46 1.44
N LEU A 328 -1.47 -4.45 1.73
CA LEU A 328 -2.02 -5.05 2.94
C LEU A 328 -1.80 -6.56 2.99
N LYS A 329 -1.94 -7.26 1.86
CA LYS A 329 -1.63 -8.68 1.76
C LYS A 329 -0.22 -9.00 2.22
N ASN A 330 0.77 -8.29 1.66
CA ASN A 330 2.18 -8.50 2.00
C ASN A 330 2.46 -8.13 3.45
N LEU A 331 1.89 -7.04 3.95
CA LEU A 331 2.01 -6.60 5.33
C LEU A 331 1.51 -7.68 6.31
N LEU A 332 0.28 -8.17 6.09
CA LEU A 332 -0.34 -9.19 6.93
C LEU A 332 0.45 -10.50 6.95
N ILE A 333 0.91 -10.96 5.79
CA ILE A 333 1.71 -12.20 5.68
C ILE A 333 3.08 -11.98 6.33
N PHE A 334 3.76 -10.88 6.04
CA PHE A 334 5.09 -10.58 6.56
C PHE A 334 5.09 -10.43 8.09
N SER A 335 4.07 -9.77 8.66
CA SER A 335 3.92 -9.60 10.11
C SER A 335 3.72 -10.93 10.86
N CYS A 336 3.42 -12.02 10.16
CA CYS A 336 3.31 -13.36 10.76
C CYS A 336 4.66 -14.07 10.91
N ASN A 337 5.73 -13.65 10.21
CA ASN A 337 7.01 -14.38 10.21
C ASN A 337 7.68 -14.45 11.59
N SER A 338 7.63 -13.38 12.37
CA SER A 338 8.14 -13.39 13.76
C SER A 338 7.24 -14.18 14.68
N LEU A 339 5.94 -14.03 14.49
CA LEU A 339 4.92 -14.63 15.33
C LEU A 339 4.92 -16.16 15.30
N VAL A 340 5.13 -16.76 14.11
CA VAL A 340 5.10 -18.22 13.95
C VAL A 340 6.32 -18.94 14.54
N ARG A 341 7.38 -18.19 14.87
CA ARG A 341 8.60 -18.71 15.53
C ARG A 341 8.50 -18.75 17.06
N SER A 342 7.53 -18.04 17.63
CA SER A 342 7.34 -17.92 19.05
C SER A 342 6.29 -18.93 19.57
N GLU A 343 6.36 -19.25 20.86
CA GLU A 343 5.35 -20.05 21.53
C GLU A 343 4.12 -19.20 21.80
N ASN A 344 3.14 -19.29 20.92
CA ASN A 344 1.87 -18.61 20.99
C ASN A 344 0.83 -19.34 20.12
N ARG A 345 -0.44 -19.02 20.33
CA ARG A 345 -1.60 -19.62 19.64
C ARG A 345 -1.49 -19.59 18.10
N PHE A 346 -0.84 -18.59 17.53
CA PHE A 346 -0.66 -18.50 16.06
C PHE A 346 0.51 -19.37 15.58
N GLY A 347 1.58 -19.47 16.38
CA GLY A 347 2.69 -20.39 16.12
C GLY A 347 2.24 -21.87 16.19
N GLU A 348 1.40 -22.21 17.15
CA GLU A 348 0.78 -23.56 17.24
C GLU A 348 -0.05 -23.85 16.00
N TYR A 349 -0.92 -22.92 15.60
CA TYR A 349 -1.72 -23.07 14.38
C TYR A 349 -0.86 -23.21 13.13
N TYR A 350 0.24 -22.44 13.03
CA TYR A 350 1.21 -22.58 11.95
C TYR A 350 1.79 -24.00 11.92
N ARG A 351 2.27 -24.51 13.06
CA ARG A 351 2.84 -25.87 13.16
C ARG A 351 1.81 -26.94 12.77
N ALA A 352 0.58 -26.78 13.19
CA ALA A 352 -0.53 -27.66 12.79
C ALA A 352 -0.79 -27.61 11.27
N CYS A 353 -0.71 -26.44 10.63
CA CYS A 353 -0.80 -26.31 9.17
C CYS A 353 0.35 -27.01 8.46
N ARG A 354 1.57 -26.83 8.95
CA ARG A 354 2.76 -27.52 8.43
C ARG A 354 2.68 -29.03 8.56
N GLY A 355 2.18 -29.53 9.71
CA GLY A 355 1.94 -30.96 9.95
C GLY A 355 0.92 -31.60 9.01
N ARG A 356 -0.03 -30.79 8.48
CA ARG A 356 -0.98 -31.20 7.43
C ARG A 356 -0.41 -31.13 6.00
N GLY A 357 0.88 -30.89 5.84
CA GLY A 357 1.55 -30.86 4.54
C GLY A 357 1.52 -29.52 3.81
N MET A 358 0.96 -28.44 4.39
CA MET A 358 0.98 -27.13 3.75
C MET A 358 2.41 -26.61 3.59
N CYS A 359 2.73 -25.99 2.44
CA CYS A 359 4.01 -25.30 2.28
C CYS A 359 4.09 -24.05 3.19
N HIS A 360 5.31 -23.55 3.43
CA HIS A 360 5.53 -22.40 4.31
C HIS A 360 4.63 -21.20 3.98
N GLY A 361 4.57 -20.83 2.69
CA GLY A 361 3.76 -19.68 2.26
C GLY A 361 2.25 -19.88 2.42
N GLU A 362 1.76 -21.09 2.26
CA GLU A 362 0.33 -21.43 2.49
C GLU A 362 -0.01 -21.39 3.97
N ALA A 363 0.84 -21.96 4.82
CA ALA A 363 0.67 -21.93 6.27
C ALA A 363 0.69 -20.48 6.80
N LEU A 364 1.60 -19.62 6.32
CA LEU A 364 1.60 -18.20 6.68
C LEU A 364 0.32 -17.47 6.25
N LYS A 365 -0.22 -17.74 5.06
CA LYS A 365 -1.49 -17.15 4.62
C LYS A 365 -2.66 -17.61 5.50
N ALA A 366 -2.68 -18.89 5.91
CA ALA A 366 -3.69 -19.41 6.82
C ALA A 366 -3.63 -18.71 8.19
N VAL A 367 -2.43 -18.49 8.73
CA VAL A 367 -2.22 -17.73 9.97
C VAL A 367 -2.65 -16.28 9.79
N ALA A 368 -2.25 -15.61 8.70
CA ALA A 368 -2.63 -14.24 8.41
C ALA A 368 -4.17 -14.07 8.35
N ARG A 369 -4.87 -15.01 7.72
CA ARG A 369 -6.34 -15.01 7.67
C ARG A 369 -6.96 -15.19 9.06
N LYS A 370 -6.47 -16.12 9.86
CA LYS A 370 -6.95 -16.32 11.24
C LYS A 370 -6.73 -15.08 12.10
N ARG A 371 -5.56 -14.43 11.91
CA ARG A 371 -5.23 -13.20 12.62
C ARG A 371 -6.07 -12.01 12.15
N LEU A 372 -6.42 -11.96 10.86
CA LEU A 372 -7.28 -10.89 10.34
C LEU A 372 -8.65 -10.85 11.03
N LYS A 373 -9.20 -11.98 11.46
CA LYS A 373 -10.42 -12.01 12.27
C LYS A 373 -10.28 -11.24 13.58
N VAL A 374 -9.12 -11.37 14.23
CA VAL A 374 -8.79 -10.65 15.47
C VAL A 374 -8.61 -9.17 15.17
N ILE A 375 -7.86 -8.84 14.11
CA ILE A 375 -7.66 -7.45 13.65
C ILE A 375 -9.01 -6.79 13.36
N TYR A 376 -9.89 -7.46 12.60
CA TYR A 376 -11.23 -6.97 12.30
C TYR A 376 -12.04 -6.65 13.55
N ALA A 377 -12.11 -7.61 14.51
CA ALA A 377 -12.85 -7.42 15.76
C ALA A 377 -12.30 -6.21 16.56
N ILE A 378 -10.97 -6.11 16.69
CA ILE A 378 -10.32 -5.01 17.40
C ILE A 378 -10.57 -3.67 16.72
N MET A 379 -10.49 -3.59 15.40
CA MET A 379 -10.76 -2.34 14.66
C MET A 379 -12.22 -1.91 14.79
N ARG A 380 -13.15 -2.88 14.80
CA ARG A 380 -14.58 -2.60 14.93
C ARG A 380 -14.97 -2.20 16.35
N ASP A 381 -14.50 -2.94 17.33
CA ASP A 381 -14.95 -2.82 18.71
C ASP A 381 -14.07 -1.85 19.54
N LYS A 382 -12.88 -1.50 19.03
CA LYS A 382 -11.89 -0.64 19.69
C LYS A 382 -11.53 -1.13 21.09
N VAL A 383 -11.38 -2.44 21.24
CA VAL A 383 -11.00 -3.10 22.49
C VAL A 383 -9.61 -3.71 22.35
N PRO A 384 -8.69 -3.51 23.32
CA PRO A 384 -7.38 -4.13 23.31
C PRO A 384 -7.44 -5.66 23.22
N TYR A 385 -6.39 -6.25 22.63
CA TYR A 385 -6.28 -7.70 22.54
C TYR A 385 -6.16 -8.33 23.94
N SER A 386 -7.06 -9.26 24.25
CA SER A 386 -6.93 -10.16 25.39
C SER A 386 -6.74 -11.60 24.88
N ALA A 387 -5.74 -12.32 25.46
CA ALA A 387 -5.31 -13.64 25.02
C ALA A 387 -6.34 -14.74 25.34
#